data_2623910cca137a3e278ff98a10fb2830
#
_entry.id   2623910cca137a3e278ff98a10fb2830
#
_cell.length_a   1.000
_cell.length_b   1.000
_cell.length_c   1.000
_cell.angle_alpha   90.00
_cell.angle_beta   90.00
_cell.angle_gamma   90.00
#
_symmetry.space_group_name_H-M   'P 1'
#
loop_
_entity.id
_entity.type
_entity.pdbx_description
1 polymer ?
#
loop_
_entity_poly.entity_id
_entity_poly.type
_entity_poly.pdbx_seq_one_letter_code
_entity_poly.pdbx_strand_id
1 'polypeptide(L)'
;MTDATLARAVADAALRAGREIRTLVHAMAPGDRGRATKSILKPSGGYGARHVDAEAEAVGLAHLERLAARLGVGIELLLDAGAASHPIGRRDGARIVASMDVIDGTVKVAGLGAPAPDRVRLANDGGWAAAFAFTLPTRAPLAEIALGDFAVAVVVDGNPTRWPAYPQDVLALPGDAGPSTWEASEDGERRVFTTTSEDLGQLWVSLDTFQAFDRKTRRDGDDALSVALYAALVDRETGGAFDVLRQYANLSALARLLFGWREPPVWVESQGAAFVVVNENLPNLLPAVPLVAGAGGVSVDFDGRPLATRRLGEGRTSVIHAANESIALQLLARVERARSRGPWQ
;
A
#
# COMPACT_ATOMS: atom_id res chain seq x y z
N MET A 1 -3.42 29.34 -3.63
CA MET A 1 -2.55 28.17 -3.96
C MET A 1 -3.37 27.28 -4.86
N THR A 2 -2.85 26.83 -5.99
CA THR A 2 -3.54 25.89 -6.87
C THR A 2 -3.51 24.47 -6.29
N ASP A 3 -4.46 23.61 -6.72
CA ASP A 3 -4.51 22.22 -6.25
C ASP A 3 -3.23 21.46 -6.58
N ALA A 4 -2.62 21.70 -7.74
CA ALA A 4 -1.33 21.10 -8.11
C ALA A 4 -0.19 21.53 -7.18
N THR A 5 -0.12 22.81 -6.81
CA THR A 5 0.87 23.32 -5.85
C THR A 5 0.66 22.71 -4.46
N LEU A 6 -0.59 22.56 -4.04
CA LEU A 6 -0.95 21.93 -2.78
C LEU A 6 -0.56 20.44 -2.78
N ALA A 7 -0.97 19.70 -3.81
CA ALA A 7 -0.65 18.29 -3.98
C ALA A 7 0.86 18.05 -3.90
N ARG A 8 1.64 18.89 -4.59
CA ARG A 8 3.10 18.81 -4.54
C ARG A 8 3.64 19.08 -3.13
N ALA A 9 3.17 20.12 -2.44
CA ALA A 9 3.62 20.42 -1.08
C ALA A 9 3.32 19.28 -0.09
N VAL A 10 2.18 18.60 -0.27
CA VAL A 10 1.77 17.44 0.52
C VAL A 10 2.68 16.25 0.22
N ALA A 11 2.90 15.92 -1.06
CA ALA A 11 3.77 14.82 -1.48
C ALA A 11 5.20 15.00 -0.97
N ASP A 12 5.77 16.22 -1.08
CA ASP A 12 7.11 16.52 -0.59
C ASP A 12 7.24 16.37 0.94
N ALA A 13 6.19 16.72 1.69
CA ALA A 13 6.18 16.54 3.14
C ALA A 13 6.13 15.05 3.51
N ALA A 14 5.29 14.26 2.84
CA ALA A 14 5.18 12.83 3.04
C ALA A 14 6.47 12.08 2.64
N LEU A 15 7.08 12.47 1.54
CA LEU A 15 8.36 11.89 1.09
C LEU A 15 9.48 12.13 2.12
N ARG A 16 9.57 13.36 2.65
CA ARG A 16 10.52 13.65 3.73
C ARG A 16 10.23 12.86 5.00
N ALA A 17 8.96 12.76 5.40
CA ALA A 17 8.56 11.96 6.55
C ALA A 17 8.96 10.48 6.38
N GLY A 18 8.64 9.87 5.24
CA GLY A 18 8.97 8.49 4.96
C GLY A 18 10.49 8.22 4.95
N ARG A 19 11.29 9.13 4.38
CA ARG A 19 12.76 9.03 4.39
C ARG A 19 13.36 9.19 5.80
N GLU A 20 12.80 10.07 6.61
CA GLU A 20 13.21 10.23 8.02
C GLU A 20 12.83 8.98 8.83
N ILE A 21 11.64 8.43 8.64
CA ILE A 21 11.21 7.15 9.23
C ILE A 21 12.16 6.03 8.83
N ARG A 22 12.51 5.91 7.55
CA ARG A 22 13.48 4.93 7.07
C ARG A 22 14.82 5.06 7.80
N THR A 23 15.35 6.26 7.91
CA THR A 23 16.60 6.54 8.62
C THR A 23 16.51 6.15 10.10
N LEU A 24 15.41 6.52 10.78
CA LEU A 24 15.13 6.15 12.16
C LEU A 24 15.12 4.63 12.35
N VAL A 25 14.38 3.90 11.52
CA VAL A 25 14.27 2.44 11.61
C VAL A 25 15.63 1.76 11.44
N HIS A 26 16.45 2.23 10.49
CA HIS A 26 17.78 1.68 10.29
C HIS A 26 18.75 1.99 11.44
N ALA A 27 18.63 3.15 12.08
CA ALA A 27 19.43 3.52 13.24
C ALA A 27 19.04 2.80 14.53
N MET A 28 17.79 2.31 14.62
CA MET A 28 17.27 1.67 15.82
C MET A 28 17.88 0.27 16.04
N ALA A 29 18.28 -0.03 17.29
CA ALA A 29 18.81 -1.35 17.64
C ALA A 29 17.76 -2.47 17.43
N PRO A 30 18.14 -3.66 16.94
CA PRO A 30 17.20 -4.75 16.65
C PRO A 30 16.31 -5.13 17.84
N GLY A 31 16.85 -5.16 19.07
CA GLY A 31 16.11 -5.50 20.29
C GLY A 31 15.02 -4.46 20.65
N ASP A 32 15.24 -3.20 20.29
CA ASP A 32 14.28 -2.13 20.57
C ASP A 32 13.13 -2.11 19.57
N ARG A 33 13.38 -2.44 18.29
CA ARG A 33 12.34 -2.43 17.24
C ARG A 33 11.12 -3.27 17.61
N GLY A 34 11.36 -4.47 18.15
CA GLY A 34 10.32 -5.45 18.49
C GLY A 34 9.64 -5.23 19.85
N ARG A 35 10.13 -4.28 20.68
CA ARG A 35 9.59 -4.04 22.02
C ARG A 35 8.14 -3.56 21.96
N ALA A 36 7.26 -4.17 22.76
CA ALA A 36 5.87 -3.76 22.84
C ALA A 36 5.73 -2.34 23.41
N THR A 37 4.84 -1.53 22.83
CA THR A 37 4.55 -0.16 23.28
C THR A 37 3.12 0.22 22.93
N LYS A 38 2.71 1.45 23.25
CA LYS A 38 1.40 2.02 22.88
C LYS A 38 1.59 2.84 21.59
N SER A 39 0.61 2.75 20.70
CA SER A 39 0.53 3.49 19.46
C SER A 39 -0.74 4.35 19.45
N ILE A 40 -0.68 5.52 18.83
CA ILE A 40 -1.85 6.38 18.58
C ILE A 40 -2.65 5.84 17.39
N LEU A 41 -1.96 5.38 16.35
CA LEU A 41 -2.57 4.97 15.07
C LEU A 41 -3.14 3.55 15.10
N LYS A 42 -2.73 2.72 16.07
CA LYS A 42 -3.19 1.34 16.24
C LYS A 42 -3.77 1.10 17.63
N PRO A 43 -4.83 1.84 18.03
CA PRO A 43 -5.35 1.79 19.41
C PRO A 43 -6.02 0.46 19.78
N SER A 44 -6.51 -0.31 18.83
CA SER A 44 -7.37 -1.48 19.07
C SER A 44 -6.71 -2.83 18.86
N GLY A 45 -5.39 -2.92 18.98
CA GLY A 45 -4.74 -4.19 19.25
C GLY A 45 -4.92 -5.29 18.21
N GLY A 46 -4.59 -5.01 16.96
CA GLY A 46 -4.04 -5.97 16.04
C GLY A 46 -2.80 -6.63 16.65
N TYR A 47 -1.73 -6.79 15.98
CA TYR A 47 -0.41 -7.06 16.59
C TYR A 47 -0.06 -5.86 17.46
N GLY A 48 0.20 -6.09 18.76
CA GLY A 48 0.47 -4.99 19.69
C GLY A 48 1.52 -4.04 19.12
N ALA A 49 1.27 -2.73 19.23
CA ALA A 49 2.16 -1.72 18.68
C ALA A 49 3.60 -1.99 19.14
N ARG A 50 4.54 -1.89 18.24
CA ARG A 50 5.96 -2.04 18.49
C ARG A 50 6.58 -0.68 18.76
N HIS A 51 7.70 -0.65 19.48
CA HIS A 51 8.41 0.59 19.74
C HIS A 51 8.78 1.32 18.45
N VAL A 52 9.18 0.58 17.42
CA VAL A 52 9.46 1.14 16.10
C VAL A 52 8.25 1.81 15.46
N ASP A 53 7.04 1.27 15.64
CA ASP A 53 5.81 1.89 15.12
C ASP A 53 5.56 3.24 15.82
N ALA A 54 5.66 3.29 17.15
CA ALA A 54 5.40 4.51 17.91
C ALA A 54 6.40 5.64 17.59
N GLU A 55 7.68 5.31 17.44
CA GLU A 55 8.70 6.29 17.05
C GLU A 55 8.48 6.77 15.61
N ALA A 56 8.15 5.88 14.69
CA ALA A 56 7.82 6.24 13.31
C ALA A 56 6.54 7.08 13.22
N GLU A 57 5.50 6.78 14.02
CA GLU A 57 4.29 7.58 14.14
C GLU A 57 4.59 9.00 14.62
N ALA A 58 5.46 9.15 15.62
CA ALA A 58 5.85 10.47 16.13
C ALA A 58 6.51 11.32 15.03
N VAL A 59 7.39 10.72 14.21
CA VAL A 59 8.00 11.40 13.05
C VAL A 59 6.93 11.80 12.03
N GLY A 60 6.06 10.85 11.63
CA GLY A 60 5.01 11.13 10.67
C GLY A 60 4.05 12.24 11.12
N LEU A 61 3.58 12.17 12.36
CA LEU A 61 2.71 13.18 12.96
C LEU A 61 3.37 14.57 12.97
N ALA A 62 4.64 14.67 13.39
CA ALA A 62 5.36 15.95 13.41
C ALA A 62 5.49 16.56 12.00
N HIS A 63 5.63 15.75 10.93
CA HIS A 63 5.62 16.24 9.56
C HIS A 63 4.23 16.74 9.15
N LEU A 64 3.16 16.03 9.50
CA LEU A 64 1.78 16.44 9.20
C LEU A 64 1.39 17.71 9.97
N GLU A 65 1.79 17.87 11.22
CA GLU A 65 1.57 19.10 12.01
C GLU A 65 2.27 20.31 11.38
N ARG A 66 3.55 20.16 11.00
CA ARG A 66 4.28 21.22 10.27
C ARG A 66 3.64 21.55 8.94
N LEU A 67 3.13 20.54 8.21
CA LEU A 67 2.42 20.73 6.96
C LEU A 67 1.12 21.51 7.17
N ALA A 68 0.29 21.10 8.13
CA ALA A 68 -0.97 21.77 8.48
C ALA A 68 -0.75 23.23 8.85
N ALA A 69 0.23 23.50 9.71
CA ALA A 69 0.61 24.87 10.12
C ALA A 69 1.08 25.73 8.94
N ARG A 70 1.96 25.19 8.07
CA ARG A 70 2.48 25.91 6.90
C ARG A 70 1.40 26.26 5.88
N LEU A 71 0.45 25.34 5.66
CA LEU A 71 -0.62 25.51 4.69
C LEU A 71 -1.84 26.25 5.25
N GLY A 72 -1.94 26.39 6.58
CA GLY A 72 -3.11 26.96 7.25
C GLY A 72 -4.38 26.11 7.09
N VAL A 73 -4.25 24.78 6.91
CA VAL A 73 -5.36 23.84 6.70
C VAL A 73 -5.47 22.85 7.85
N GLY A 74 -6.67 22.25 8.01
CA GLY A 74 -6.85 21.08 8.86
C GLY A 74 -6.43 19.82 8.13
N ILE A 75 -5.90 18.83 8.87
CA ILE A 75 -5.70 17.45 8.39
C ILE A 75 -6.49 16.52 9.29
N GLU A 76 -7.25 15.63 8.72
CA GLU A 76 -7.96 14.57 9.42
C GLU A 76 -7.28 13.24 9.10
N LEU A 77 -6.45 12.76 10.02
CA LEU A 77 -5.69 11.53 9.86
C LEU A 77 -6.55 10.33 10.23
N LEU A 78 -6.74 9.42 9.28
CA LEU A 78 -7.44 8.16 9.49
C LEU A 78 -6.61 7.22 10.37
N LEU A 79 -7.26 6.62 11.36
CA LEU A 79 -6.69 5.56 12.17
C LEU A 79 -7.01 4.19 11.54
N ASP A 80 -6.24 3.19 11.89
CA ASP A 80 -6.24 1.83 11.30
C ASP A 80 -7.64 1.17 11.17
N ALA A 81 -8.61 1.54 12.00
CA ALA A 81 -9.97 1.02 11.93
C ALA A 81 -10.91 1.76 10.94
N GLY A 82 -10.45 2.82 10.28
CA GLY A 82 -11.24 3.59 9.30
C GLY A 82 -12.41 4.41 9.85
N ALA A 83 -12.92 4.06 11.04
CA ALA A 83 -14.06 4.74 11.65
C ALA A 83 -13.66 5.87 12.62
N ALA A 84 -12.39 5.89 13.05
CA ALA A 84 -11.84 6.91 13.93
C ALA A 84 -10.79 7.72 13.20
N SER A 85 -10.66 9.01 13.57
CA SER A 85 -9.66 9.90 13.00
C SER A 85 -8.98 10.72 14.08
N HIS A 86 -7.79 11.23 13.76
CA HIS A 86 -7.01 12.13 14.59
C HIS A 86 -6.90 13.49 13.90
N PRO A 87 -7.53 14.55 14.45
CA PRO A 87 -7.49 15.87 13.85
C PRO A 87 -6.17 16.59 14.14
N ILE A 88 -5.57 17.19 13.11
CA ILE A 88 -4.33 17.97 13.16
C ILE A 88 -4.60 19.38 12.63
N GLY A 89 -4.14 20.41 13.34
CA GLY A 89 -4.29 21.80 12.93
C GLY A 89 -5.72 22.35 13.07
N ARG A 90 -6.19 23.11 12.07
CA ARG A 90 -7.51 23.76 12.11
C ARG A 90 -8.64 22.74 12.06
N ARG A 91 -9.71 23.00 12.82
CA ARG A 91 -10.89 22.12 12.86
C ARG A 91 -12.09 22.66 12.07
N ASP A 92 -12.00 23.87 11.58
CA ASP A 92 -13.05 24.56 10.83
C ASP A 92 -12.73 24.62 9.34
N GLY A 93 -13.73 24.45 8.52
CA GLY A 93 -13.61 24.57 7.06
C GLY A 93 -13.31 23.27 6.31
N ALA A 94 -12.73 23.42 5.13
CA ALA A 94 -12.26 22.28 4.35
C ALA A 94 -10.95 21.72 4.95
N ARG A 95 -10.82 20.40 4.93
CA ARG A 95 -9.65 19.70 5.45
C ARG A 95 -9.10 18.71 4.45
N ILE A 96 -7.84 18.39 4.56
CA ILE A 96 -7.22 17.25 3.90
C ILE A 96 -7.52 16.00 4.74
N VAL A 97 -8.02 14.95 4.12
CA VAL A 97 -8.08 13.63 4.76
C VAL A 97 -6.82 12.87 4.40
N ALA A 98 -6.15 12.36 5.41
CA ALA A 98 -4.88 11.65 5.27
C ALA A 98 -4.99 10.21 5.78
N SER A 99 -4.29 9.29 5.13
CA SER A 99 -3.96 7.97 5.65
C SER A 99 -2.44 7.86 5.78
N MET A 100 -1.99 7.20 6.83
CA MET A 100 -0.57 6.98 7.09
C MET A 100 -0.38 5.57 7.67
N ASP A 101 0.37 4.74 6.96
CA ASP A 101 0.97 3.53 7.50
C ASP A 101 2.49 3.75 7.55
N VAL A 102 2.96 4.05 8.74
CA VAL A 102 4.37 4.43 8.95
C VAL A 102 5.33 3.27 8.76
N ILE A 103 4.85 2.03 8.96
CA ILE A 103 5.61 0.81 8.73
C ILE A 103 4.67 -0.29 8.25
N ASP A 104 4.36 -0.29 6.96
CA ASP A 104 3.76 -1.45 6.31
C ASP A 104 4.79 -2.59 6.30
N GLY A 105 4.50 -3.65 7.06
CA GLY A 105 5.44 -4.74 7.27
C GLY A 105 6.18 -4.71 8.62
N THR A 106 5.58 -4.17 9.69
CA THR A 106 6.15 -4.10 11.05
C THR A 106 6.78 -5.42 11.52
N VAL A 107 6.16 -6.57 11.22
CA VAL A 107 6.70 -7.88 11.61
C VAL A 107 8.06 -8.13 10.96
N LYS A 108 8.26 -7.70 9.72
CA LYS A 108 9.53 -7.81 9.00
C LYS A 108 10.60 -6.89 9.62
N VAL A 109 10.21 -5.66 9.96
CA VAL A 109 11.11 -4.71 10.63
C VAL A 109 11.54 -5.19 12.00
N ALA A 110 10.61 -5.71 12.79
CA ALA A 110 10.91 -6.25 14.13
C ALA A 110 11.91 -7.44 14.07
N GLY A 111 11.88 -8.21 12.98
CA GLY A 111 12.79 -9.32 12.72
C GLY A 111 14.14 -8.95 12.09
N LEU A 112 14.31 -7.71 11.62
CA LEU A 112 15.56 -7.26 11.00
C LEU A 112 16.73 -7.33 11.99
N GLY A 113 17.74 -8.15 11.66
CA GLY A 113 18.95 -8.32 12.48
C GLY A 113 18.82 -9.28 13.65
N ALA A 114 17.65 -9.88 13.90
CA ALA A 114 17.53 -10.98 14.86
C ALA A 114 18.04 -12.30 14.23
N PRO A 115 18.74 -13.16 14.99
CA PRO A 115 19.05 -14.51 14.55
C PRO A 115 17.73 -15.28 14.40
N ALA A 116 17.29 -15.49 13.16
CA ALA A 116 16.06 -16.18 12.87
C ALA A 116 16.35 -17.58 12.32
N PRO A 117 15.56 -18.62 12.69
CA PRO A 117 15.57 -19.89 11.99
C PRO A 117 15.32 -19.67 10.49
N ASP A 118 15.92 -20.50 9.64
CA ASP A 118 15.90 -20.34 8.16
C ASP A 118 14.50 -20.14 7.55
N ARG A 119 13.45 -20.71 8.16
CA ARG A 119 12.05 -20.50 7.74
C ARG A 119 11.54 -19.06 7.92
N VAL A 120 12.09 -18.33 8.88
CA VAL A 120 11.73 -16.93 9.14
C VAL A 120 12.54 -16.00 8.24
N ARG A 121 13.71 -16.42 7.76
CA ARG A 121 14.51 -15.64 6.80
C ARG A 121 13.78 -15.39 5.48
N LEU A 122 13.06 -16.37 4.95
CA LEU A 122 12.27 -16.23 3.71
C LEU A 122 11.07 -15.29 3.90
N ALA A 123 10.43 -15.30 5.08
CA ALA A 123 9.37 -14.36 5.43
C ALA A 123 9.90 -12.96 5.76
N ASN A 124 11.17 -12.87 6.21
CA ASN A 124 11.85 -11.63 6.60
C ASN A 124 12.71 -11.03 5.48
N ASP A 125 12.39 -11.26 4.24
CA ASP A 125 13.13 -10.67 3.10
C ASP A 125 13.05 -9.14 3.04
N GLY A 126 12.65 -8.53 4.14
CA GLY A 126 12.93 -7.16 4.49
C GLY A 126 12.16 -6.11 3.71
N GLY A 127 11.13 -6.52 2.99
CA GLY A 127 10.25 -5.56 2.32
C GLY A 127 9.31 -4.91 3.34
N TRP A 128 9.52 -3.64 3.59
CA TRP A 128 8.61 -2.77 4.33
C TRP A 128 8.62 -1.40 3.68
N ALA A 129 7.59 -0.60 3.94
CA ALA A 129 7.49 0.76 3.41
C ALA A 129 6.83 1.70 4.42
N ALA A 130 7.12 3.00 4.30
CA ALA A 130 6.29 4.05 4.87
C ALA A 130 5.36 4.57 3.78
N ALA A 131 4.06 4.62 4.06
CA ALA A 131 3.05 4.93 3.07
C ALA A 131 2.08 6.01 3.54
N PHE A 132 1.71 6.89 2.62
CA PHE A 132 0.83 8.02 2.87
C PHE A 132 -0.13 8.21 1.71
N ALA A 133 -1.38 8.60 2.02
CA ALA A 133 -2.33 9.04 1.01
C ALA A 133 -3.10 10.27 1.51
N PHE A 134 -3.48 11.15 0.58
CA PHE A 134 -4.13 12.41 0.91
C PHE A 134 -5.19 12.77 -0.13
N THR A 135 -6.32 13.27 0.36
CA THR A 135 -7.28 13.98 -0.50
C THR A 135 -6.80 15.41 -0.77
N LEU A 136 -7.36 16.05 -1.78
CA LEU A 136 -7.41 17.52 -1.80
C LEU A 136 -8.38 18.02 -0.71
N PRO A 137 -8.36 19.32 -0.34
CA PRO A 137 -9.22 19.83 0.71
C PRO A 137 -10.70 19.56 0.44
N THR A 138 -11.38 18.94 1.39
CA THR A 138 -12.79 18.55 1.27
C THR A 138 -13.59 18.92 2.52
N ARG A 139 -14.91 19.06 2.37
CA ARG A 139 -15.88 19.20 3.47
C ARG A 139 -16.77 17.96 3.60
N ALA A 140 -16.60 16.98 2.74
CA ALA A 140 -17.40 15.77 2.77
C ALA A 140 -17.22 15.02 4.11
N PRO A 141 -18.27 14.40 4.65
CA PRO A 141 -18.15 13.48 5.78
C PRO A 141 -17.20 12.33 5.45
N LEU A 142 -16.44 11.83 6.43
CA LEU A 142 -15.45 10.75 6.21
C LEU A 142 -16.07 9.53 5.51
N ALA A 143 -17.25 9.11 5.97
CA ALA A 143 -17.93 7.94 5.40
C ALA A 143 -18.32 8.09 3.93
N GLU A 144 -18.41 9.31 3.41
CA GLU A 144 -18.79 9.61 2.03
C GLU A 144 -17.59 9.76 1.08
N ILE A 145 -16.37 9.90 1.64
CA ILE A 145 -15.15 10.05 0.84
C ILE A 145 -14.89 8.74 0.10
N ALA A 146 -14.79 8.84 -1.22
CA ALA A 146 -14.41 7.72 -2.06
C ALA A 146 -12.89 7.51 -2.04
N LEU A 147 -12.45 6.28 -2.29
CA LEU A 147 -11.01 5.99 -2.37
C LEU A 147 -10.34 6.71 -3.54
N GLY A 148 -11.10 7.03 -4.60
CA GLY A 148 -10.65 7.83 -5.73
C GLY A 148 -10.48 9.32 -5.43
N ASP A 149 -10.98 9.82 -4.30
CA ASP A 149 -10.77 11.20 -3.85
C ASP A 149 -9.35 11.41 -3.29
N PHE A 150 -8.63 10.34 -2.99
CA PHE A 150 -7.22 10.39 -2.60
C PHE A 150 -6.35 10.64 -3.84
N ALA A 151 -5.99 11.90 -4.03
CA ALA A 151 -5.31 12.39 -5.22
C ALA A 151 -3.79 12.35 -5.12
N VAL A 152 -3.25 12.26 -3.90
CA VAL A 152 -1.81 12.21 -3.62
C VAL A 152 -1.50 10.95 -2.84
N ALA A 153 -0.48 10.21 -3.26
CA ALA A 153 0.06 9.10 -2.49
C ALA A 153 1.58 9.11 -2.53
N VAL A 154 2.20 8.60 -1.48
CA VAL A 154 3.65 8.44 -1.37
C VAL A 154 3.93 7.10 -0.70
N VAL A 155 4.83 6.33 -1.29
CA VAL A 155 5.38 5.10 -0.70
C VAL A 155 6.90 5.20 -0.72
N VAL A 156 7.51 5.12 0.45
CA VAL A 156 8.96 5.15 0.62
C VAL A 156 9.45 3.77 0.99
N ASP A 157 10.28 3.18 0.13
CA ASP A 157 10.85 1.84 0.37
C ASP A 157 11.75 1.85 1.61
N GLY A 158 11.51 0.92 2.50
CA GLY A 158 12.27 0.76 3.73
C GLY A 158 13.69 0.24 3.52
N ASN A 159 13.98 -0.45 2.41
CA ASN A 159 15.29 -1.05 2.11
C ASN A 159 15.75 -0.81 0.67
N PRO A 160 15.91 0.45 0.23
CA PRO A 160 16.20 0.78 -1.16
C PRO A 160 17.52 0.20 -1.68
N THR A 161 18.52 0.10 -0.84
CA THR A 161 19.83 -0.47 -1.23
C THR A 161 19.81 -1.96 -1.50
N ARG A 162 18.80 -2.67 -1.00
CA ARG A 162 18.62 -4.11 -1.21
C ARG A 162 17.97 -4.44 -2.55
N TRP A 163 17.19 -3.50 -3.10
CA TRP A 163 16.39 -3.70 -4.30
C TRP A 163 16.59 -2.59 -5.33
N PRO A 164 17.83 -2.30 -5.77
CA PRO A 164 18.12 -1.14 -6.61
C PRO A 164 17.54 -1.23 -8.03
N ALA A 165 17.06 -2.40 -8.44
CA ALA A 165 16.55 -2.64 -9.78
C ALA A 165 15.06 -2.27 -9.97
N TYR A 166 14.40 -1.71 -8.94
CA TYR A 166 12.98 -1.38 -8.97
C TYR A 166 12.73 0.03 -8.45
N PRO A 167 11.63 0.70 -8.86
CA PRO A 167 11.22 1.98 -8.28
C PRO A 167 11.07 1.88 -6.76
N GLN A 168 11.66 2.81 -6.02
CA GLN A 168 11.80 2.71 -4.57
C GLN A 168 10.92 3.72 -3.83
N ASP A 169 11.22 5.01 -3.98
CA ASP A 169 10.42 6.08 -3.40
C ASP A 169 9.44 6.57 -4.47
N VAL A 170 8.21 6.12 -4.43
CA VAL A 170 7.21 6.42 -5.46
C VAL A 170 6.12 7.35 -4.95
N LEU A 171 5.67 8.23 -5.82
CA LEU A 171 4.59 9.18 -5.51
C LEU A 171 3.60 9.28 -6.68
N ALA A 172 2.33 9.45 -6.35
CA ALA A 172 1.28 9.81 -7.30
C ALA A 172 0.87 11.26 -7.08
N LEU A 173 0.74 11.99 -8.18
CA LEU A 173 0.27 13.38 -8.20
C LEU A 173 -0.91 13.50 -9.17
N PRO A 174 -1.89 14.36 -8.87
CA PRO A 174 -2.97 14.67 -9.79
C PRO A 174 -2.41 15.41 -11.02
N GLY A 175 -2.97 15.11 -12.19
CA GLY A 175 -2.68 15.79 -13.45
C GLY A 175 -3.97 16.02 -14.23
N ASP A 176 -3.90 16.74 -15.35
CA ASP A 176 -5.08 17.12 -16.16
C ASP A 176 -5.81 15.91 -16.74
N ALA A 177 -5.09 14.84 -17.06
CA ALA A 177 -5.63 13.60 -17.61
C ALA A 177 -5.81 12.47 -16.57
N GLY A 178 -5.74 12.79 -15.28
CA GLY A 178 -5.74 11.83 -14.18
C GLY A 178 -4.40 11.77 -13.44
N PRO A 179 -4.25 10.88 -12.44
CA PRO A 179 -3.03 10.79 -11.66
C PRO A 179 -1.83 10.35 -12.51
N SER A 180 -0.66 10.70 -12.02
CA SER A 180 0.62 10.32 -12.62
C SER A 180 1.56 9.82 -11.54
N THR A 181 2.21 8.66 -11.77
CA THR A 181 3.12 8.05 -10.79
C THR A 181 4.57 8.26 -11.19
N TRP A 182 5.37 8.66 -10.23
CA TRP A 182 6.76 9.03 -10.37
C TRP A 182 7.59 8.34 -9.30
N GLU A 183 8.81 8.01 -9.62
CA GLU A 183 9.85 7.72 -8.62
C GLU A 183 10.61 9.00 -8.31
N ALA A 184 10.83 9.27 -7.02
CA ALA A 184 11.64 10.38 -6.55
C ALA A 184 13.01 9.87 -6.11
N SER A 185 14.04 10.12 -6.92
CA SER A 185 15.44 9.82 -6.61
C SER A 185 16.26 11.08 -6.30
N GLU A 186 17.52 10.90 -5.95
CA GLU A 186 18.47 12.03 -5.79
C GLU A 186 18.75 12.73 -7.12
N ASP A 187 18.67 12.00 -8.23
CA ASP A 187 18.91 12.51 -9.59
C ASP A 187 17.67 13.19 -10.21
N GLY A 188 16.55 13.23 -9.47
CA GLY A 188 15.30 13.82 -9.91
C GLY A 188 14.13 12.85 -9.95
N GLU A 189 13.07 13.21 -10.66
CA GLU A 189 11.86 12.40 -10.79
C GLU A 189 11.84 11.67 -12.13
N ARG A 190 11.43 10.41 -12.10
CA ARG A 190 11.27 9.55 -13.27
C ARG A 190 9.88 8.95 -13.31
N ARG A 191 9.25 8.97 -14.48
CA ARG A 191 7.93 8.38 -14.66
C ARG A 191 7.97 6.87 -14.47
N VAL A 192 6.95 6.36 -13.79
CA VAL A 192 6.78 4.94 -13.49
C VAL A 192 5.55 4.40 -14.22
N PHE A 193 5.66 3.15 -14.71
CA PHE A 193 4.61 2.47 -15.47
C PHE A 193 4.42 1.04 -14.98
N THR A 194 3.21 0.51 -15.19
CA THR A 194 2.94 -0.92 -15.12
C THR A 194 3.31 -1.62 -16.42
N THR A 195 3.43 -2.96 -16.43
CA THR A 195 3.63 -3.72 -17.66
C THR A 195 2.43 -3.61 -18.60
N THR A 196 2.68 -3.65 -19.90
CA THR A 196 1.65 -3.75 -20.94
C THR A 196 1.35 -5.19 -21.34
N SER A 197 2.11 -6.17 -20.84
CA SER A 197 1.85 -7.59 -21.10
C SER A 197 0.47 -7.98 -20.59
N GLU A 198 -0.26 -8.70 -21.42
CA GLU A 198 -1.58 -9.25 -21.09
C GLU A 198 -1.53 -10.76 -20.77
N ASP A 199 -0.35 -11.36 -20.86
CA ASP A 199 -0.14 -12.79 -20.61
C ASP A 199 0.22 -13.04 -19.15
N LEU A 200 -0.79 -13.40 -18.35
CA LEU A 200 -0.61 -13.75 -16.95
C LEU A 200 0.39 -14.90 -16.74
N GLY A 201 0.51 -15.82 -17.71
CA GLY A 201 1.41 -16.96 -17.63
C GLY A 201 2.90 -16.60 -17.68
N GLN A 202 3.23 -15.36 -18.04
CA GLN A 202 4.60 -14.84 -18.07
C GLN A 202 4.90 -13.87 -16.91
N LEU A 203 3.92 -13.58 -16.06
CA LEU A 203 3.99 -12.54 -15.07
C LEU A 203 3.82 -13.11 -13.64
N TRP A 204 4.38 -12.38 -12.69
CA TRP A 204 4.28 -12.68 -11.27
C TRP A 204 3.00 -12.10 -10.67
N VAL A 205 2.36 -12.83 -9.76
CA VAL A 205 1.27 -12.33 -8.92
C VAL A 205 1.71 -12.34 -7.47
N SER A 206 1.54 -11.24 -6.76
CA SER A 206 1.66 -11.23 -5.31
C SER A 206 0.29 -11.47 -4.67
N LEU A 207 0.22 -12.39 -3.75
CA LEU A 207 -0.98 -12.68 -2.97
C LEU A 207 -0.71 -12.44 -1.49
N ASP A 208 -1.33 -11.39 -0.93
CA ASP A 208 -1.35 -11.17 0.50
C ASP A 208 -2.50 -11.91 1.15
N THR A 209 -2.13 -12.87 1.99
CA THR A 209 -3.07 -13.69 2.76
C THR A 209 -2.95 -13.47 4.26
N PHE A 210 -2.21 -12.43 4.68
CA PHE A 210 -1.92 -12.21 6.08
C PHE A 210 -3.18 -12.08 6.93
N GLN A 211 -4.15 -11.32 6.46
CA GLN A 211 -5.41 -11.11 7.17
C GLN A 211 -6.23 -12.40 7.27
N ALA A 212 -6.11 -13.29 6.28
CA ALA A 212 -6.78 -14.59 6.29
C ALA A 212 -6.22 -15.54 7.36
N PHE A 213 -4.94 -15.39 7.72
CA PHE A 213 -4.28 -16.23 8.74
C PHE A 213 -4.21 -15.58 10.13
N ASP A 214 -4.60 -14.32 10.27
CA ASP A 214 -4.68 -13.67 11.57
C ASP A 214 -5.93 -14.14 12.35
N ARG A 215 -5.70 -14.91 13.40
CA ARG A 215 -6.79 -15.48 14.25
C ARG A 215 -7.72 -14.44 14.87
N LYS A 216 -7.30 -13.16 14.97
CA LYS A 216 -8.11 -12.09 15.60
C LYS A 216 -9.01 -11.38 14.60
N THR A 217 -8.56 -11.25 13.35
CA THR A 217 -9.27 -10.52 12.29
C THR A 217 -9.92 -11.46 11.28
N ARG A 218 -9.61 -12.74 11.37
CA ARG A 218 -10.11 -13.80 10.49
C ARG A 218 -11.63 -13.84 10.46
N ARG A 219 -12.18 -13.84 9.26
CA ARG A 219 -13.58 -14.20 9.02
C ARG A 219 -13.65 -15.66 8.58
N ASP A 220 -14.74 -16.34 8.95
CA ASP A 220 -15.01 -17.67 8.46
C ASP A 220 -15.03 -17.66 6.93
N GLY A 221 -14.21 -18.50 6.33
CA GLY A 221 -14.09 -18.62 4.88
C GLY A 221 -12.92 -17.88 4.23
N ASP A 222 -12.27 -16.89 4.88
CA ASP A 222 -11.12 -16.16 4.30
C ASP A 222 -9.94 -17.09 4.02
N ASP A 223 -9.64 -18.03 4.91
CA ASP A 223 -8.59 -19.04 4.70
C ASP A 223 -8.89 -19.93 3.49
N ALA A 224 -10.14 -20.39 3.40
CA ALA A 224 -10.59 -21.26 2.34
C ALA A 224 -10.49 -20.55 0.98
N LEU A 225 -10.95 -19.29 0.92
CA LEU A 225 -10.84 -18.47 -0.28
C LEU A 225 -9.37 -18.22 -0.66
N SER A 226 -8.51 -17.91 0.31
CA SER A 226 -7.09 -17.67 0.06
C SER A 226 -6.39 -18.91 -0.47
N VAL A 227 -6.68 -20.09 0.07
CA VAL A 227 -6.12 -21.37 -0.41
C VAL A 227 -6.63 -21.70 -1.81
N ALA A 228 -7.94 -21.58 -2.05
CA ALA A 228 -8.55 -21.85 -3.34
C ALA A 228 -8.04 -20.87 -4.42
N LEU A 229 -7.87 -19.59 -4.06
CA LEU A 229 -7.33 -18.58 -4.95
C LEU A 229 -5.86 -18.86 -5.28
N TYR A 230 -5.04 -19.20 -4.29
CA TYR A 230 -3.66 -19.59 -4.53
C TYR A 230 -3.59 -20.78 -5.51
N ALA A 231 -4.39 -21.82 -5.28
CA ALA A 231 -4.45 -22.98 -6.19
C ALA A 231 -4.86 -22.57 -7.62
N ALA A 232 -5.86 -21.70 -7.75
CA ALA A 232 -6.31 -21.20 -9.05
C ALA A 232 -5.28 -20.28 -9.76
N LEU A 233 -4.40 -19.62 -9.00
CA LEU A 233 -3.33 -18.77 -9.54
C LEU A 233 -2.13 -19.57 -10.02
N VAL A 234 -1.80 -20.70 -9.37
CA VAL A 234 -0.65 -21.56 -9.75
C VAL A 234 -1.01 -22.62 -10.79
N ASP A 235 -2.28 -22.79 -11.10
CA ASP A 235 -2.77 -23.79 -12.07
C ASP A 235 -2.41 -23.37 -13.50
N ARG A 236 -1.29 -23.89 -13.99
CA ARG A 236 -0.78 -23.61 -15.35
C ARG A 236 -1.64 -24.21 -16.47
N GLU A 237 -2.39 -25.27 -16.22
CA GLU A 237 -3.26 -25.88 -17.22
C GLU A 237 -4.41 -24.94 -17.60
N THR A 238 -4.82 -24.09 -16.70
CA THR A 238 -5.85 -23.06 -16.93
C THR A 238 -5.30 -21.65 -17.16
N GLY A 239 -4.01 -21.52 -17.49
CA GLY A 239 -3.36 -20.23 -17.75
C GLY A 239 -3.03 -19.46 -16.48
N GLY A 240 -2.55 -20.13 -15.43
CA GLY A 240 -2.11 -19.50 -14.18
C GLY A 240 -0.92 -18.57 -14.35
N ALA A 241 -0.60 -17.79 -13.33
CA ALA A 241 0.56 -16.91 -13.29
C ALA A 241 1.87 -17.70 -13.45
N PHE A 242 2.93 -17.01 -13.92
CA PHE A 242 4.27 -17.59 -13.99
C PHE A 242 4.72 -18.10 -12.62
N ASP A 243 4.51 -17.25 -11.59
CA ASP A 243 4.71 -17.62 -10.20
C ASP A 243 3.81 -16.79 -9.27
N VAL A 244 3.57 -17.29 -8.07
CA VAL A 244 2.76 -16.60 -7.05
C VAL A 244 3.58 -16.38 -5.80
N LEU A 245 3.86 -15.12 -5.51
CA LEU A 245 4.58 -14.71 -4.31
C LEU A 245 3.59 -14.53 -3.16
N ARG A 246 3.82 -15.21 -2.04
CA ARG A 246 3.09 -14.97 -0.80
C ARG A 246 3.81 -13.87 -0.01
N GLN A 247 3.13 -12.77 0.22
CA GLN A 247 3.70 -11.59 0.87
C GLN A 247 2.88 -11.17 2.09
N TYR A 248 3.53 -10.44 3.01
CA TYR A 248 2.95 -9.95 4.26
C TYR A 248 3.10 -8.42 4.43
N ALA A 249 3.48 -7.70 3.37
CA ALA A 249 3.57 -6.26 3.36
C ALA A 249 3.02 -5.76 2.04
N ASN A 250 1.97 -4.95 2.11
CA ASN A 250 1.14 -4.61 0.97
C ASN A 250 1.83 -3.67 -0.01
N LEU A 251 2.32 -2.54 0.49
CA LEU A 251 2.73 -1.43 -0.36
C LEU A 251 4.16 -1.54 -0.86
N SER A 252 5.05 -2.15 -0.07
CA SER A 252 6.40 -2.45 -0.54
C SER A 252 6.40 -3.50 -1.66
N ALA A 253 5.53 -4.51 -1.56
CA ALA A 253 5.36 -5.51 -2.59
C ALA A 253 4.75 -4.92 -3.87
N LEU A 254 3.73 -4.06 -3.73
CA LEU A 254 3.09 -3.38 -4.85
C LEU A 254 4.10 -2.57 -5.65
N ALA A 255 4.91 -1.73 -5.00
CA ALA A 255 5.89 -0.89 -5.68
C ALA A 255 6.96 -1.71 -6.43
N ARG A 256 7.43 -2.81 -5.83
CA ARG A 256 8.47 -3.67 -6.42
C ARG A 256 7.98 -4.55 -7.54
N LEU A 257 6.73 -4.97 -7.52
CA LEU A 257 6.19 -5.92 -8.49
C LEU A 257 5.50 -5.22 -9.66
N LEU A 258 4.67 -4.20 -9.38
CA LEU A 258 3.85 -3.60 -10.42
C LEU A 258 4.55 -2.49 -11.21
N PHE A 259 5.61 -1.88 -10.66
CA PHE A 259 6.18 -0.69 -11.26
C PHE A 259 7.54 -0.94 -11.93
N GLY A 260 7.72 -0.29 -13.07
CA GLY A 260 8.95 -0.30 -13.84
C GLY A 260 9.15 1.04 -14.55
N TRP A 261 10.25 1.15 -15.30
CA TRP A 261 10.60 2.33 -16.09
C TRP A 261 10.63 2.01 -17.57
N ARG A 262 10.24 2.96 -18.40
CA ARG A 262 10.30 2.84 -19.87
C ARG A 262 11.22 3.84 -20.52
N GLU A 263 11.90 4.69 -19.74
CA GLU A 263 12.77 5.75 -20.25
C GLU A 263 14.26 5.40 -20.08
N PRO A 264 15.12 5.70 -21.08
CA PRO A 264 16.56 5.51 -20.97
C PRO A 264 17.17 6.28 -19.77
N PRO A 265 18.26 5.82 -19.16
CA PRO A 265 19.11 4.73 -19.63
C PRO A 265 18.69 3.33 -19.14
N VAL A 266 17.66 3.22 -18.35
CA VAL A 266 17.25 1.94 -17.76
C VAL A 266 15.83 1.58 -18.20
N TRP A 267 15.74 0.50 -18.98
CA TRP A 267 14.47 -0.15 -19.28
C TRP A 267 14.30 -1.31 -18.32
N VAL A 268 13.53 -1.12 -17.24
CA VAL A 268 13.08 -2.21 -16.39
C VAL A 268 11.59 -2.32 -16.59
N GLU A 269 11.18 -3.33 -17.33
CA GLU A 269 9.78 -3.67 -17.44
C GLU A 269 9.34 -4.34 -16.14
N SER A 270 8.21 -3.90 -15.59
CA SER A 270 7.58 -4.60 -14.45
C SER A 270 7.29 -6.04 -14.85
N GLN A 271 7.72 -6.99 -14.03
CA GLN A 271 7.43 -8.41 -14.20
C GLN A 271 6.17 -8.85 -13.44
N GLY A 272 5.54 -7.93 -12.72
CA GLY A 272 4.35 -8.20 -11.92
C GLY A 272 3.07 -7.96 -12.69
N ALA A 273 2.20 -8.95 -12.67
CA ALA A 273 0.84 -8.85 -13.19
C ALA A 273 -0.08 -8.12 -12.23
N ALA A 274 -0.02 -8.47 -10.95
CA ALA A 274 -0.95 -7.99 -9.96
C ALA A 274 -0.45 -8.17 -8.53
N PHE A 275 -1.06 -7.36 -7.66
CA PHE A 275 -1.04 -7.52 -6.22
C PHE A 275 -2.47 -7.77 -5.73
N VAL A 276 -2.70 -8.92 -5.13
CA VAL A 276 -4.01 -9.39 -4.67
C VAL A 276 -4.03 -9.43 -3.15
N VAL A 277 -5.02 -8.80 -2.56
CA VAL A 277 -5.19 -8.68 -1.10
C VAL A 277 -6.55 -9.20 -0.71
N VAL A 278 -6.59 -10.07 0.31
CA VAL A 278 -7.83 -10.66 0.82
C VAL A 278 -8.22 -10.01 2.13
N ASN A 279 -9.44 -9.44 2.18
CA ASN A 279 -10.07 -8.90 3.39
C ASN A 279 -9.22 -7.83 4.12
N GLU A 280 -8.80 -6.77 3.43
CA GLU A 280 -7.99 -5.69 3.98
C GLU A 280 -8.84 -4.50 4.45
N ASN A 281 -8.30 -3.73 5.40
CA ASN A 281 -8.86 -2.43 5.81
C ASN A 281 -8.66 -1.40 4.70
N LEU A 282 -9.70 -0.62 4.40
CA LEU A 282 -9.63 0.40 3.35
C LEU A 282 -8.49 1.42 3.54
N PRO A 283 -8.19 1.94 4.75
CA PRO A 283 -7.07 2.87 4.94
C PRO A 283 -5.71 2.34 4.47
N ASN A 284 -5.46 1.03 4.58
CA ASN A 284 -4.21 0.41 4.14
C ASN A 284 -4.10 0.31 2.60
N LEU A 285 -5.23 0.42 1.89
CA LEU A 285 -5.28 0.35 0.44
C LEU A 285 -5.19 1.72 -0.23
N LEU A 286 -5.41 2.81 0.53
CA LEU A 286 -5.53 4.17 -0.02
C LEU A 286 -4.31 4.62 -0.83
N PRO A 287 -3.06 4.37 -0.42
CA PRO A 287 -1.91 4.77 -1.23
C PRO A 287 -1.83 4.04 -2.57
N ALA A 288 -2.32 2.79 -2.64
CA ALA A 288 -2.25 1.99 -3.86
C ALA A 288 -3.15 2.53 -4.97
N VAL A 289 -4.32 3.09 -4.64
CA VAL A 289 -5.31 3.53 -5.63
C VAL A 289 -4.74 4.55 -6.62
N PRO A 290 -4.26 5.72 -6.21
CA PRO A 290 -3.70 6.69 -7.14
C PRO A 290 -2.36 6.26 -7.74
N LEU A 291 -1.54 5.49 -7.02
CA LEU A 291 -0.26 4.98 -7.54
C LEU A 291 -0.48 4.03 -8.72
N VAL A 292 -1.36 3.06 -8.57
CA VAL A 292 -1.66 2.07 -9.63
C VAL A 292 -2.29 2.77 -10.83
N ALA A 293 -3.31 3.60 -10.60
CA ALA A 293 -3.95 4.37 -11.68
C ALA A 293 -2.96 5.28 -12.41
N GLY A 294 -2.10 5.98 -11.68
CA GLY A 294 -1.09 6.88 -12.24
C GLY A 294 0.02 6.18 -13.03
N ALA A 295 0.25 4.89 -12.77
CA ALA A 295 1.20 4.06 -13.52
C ALA A 295 0.54 3.35 -14.73
N GLY A 296 -0.77 3.50 -14.93
CA GLY A 296 -1.53 2.88 -16.04
C GLY A 296 -2.18 1.55 -15.68
N GLY A 297 -2.15 1.16 -14.41
CA GLY A 297 -2.83 -0.03 -13.91
C GLY A 297 -4.28 0.25 -13.48
N VAL A 298 -4.94 -0.79 -12.99
CA VAL A 298 -6.32 -0.74 -12.48
C VAL A 298 -6.43 -1.39 -11.11
N SER A 299 -7.37 -0.89 -10.30
CA SER A 299 -7.68 -1.43 -8.98
C SER A 299 -9.15 -1.74 -8.89
N VAL A 300 -9.50 -3.02 -8.64
CA VAL A 300 -10.89 -3.48 -8.53
C VAL A 300 -11.07 -4.34 -7.29
N ASP A 301 -12.28 -4.38 -6.75
CA ASP A 301 -12.62 -5.39 -5.73
C ASP A 301 -12.89 -6.77 -6.39
N PHE A 302 -13.11 -7.79 -5.57
CA PHE A 302 -13.35 -9.16 -6.05
C PHE A 302 -14.71 -9.33 -6.76
N ASP A 303 -15.54 -8.30 -6.82
CA ASP A 303 -16.78 -8.27 -7.59
C ASP A 303 -16.62 -7.47 -8.89
N GLY A 304 -15.39 -7.02 -9.20
CA GLY A 304 -15.06 -6.25 -10.40
C GLY A 304 -15.41 -4.77 -10.31
N ARG A 305 -15.88 -4.28 -9.15
CA ARG A 305 -16.18 -2.87 -8.96
C ARG A 305 -14.87 -2.07 -8.84
N PRO A 306 -14.73 -0.94 -9.58
CA PRO A 306 -13.56 -0.09 -9.45
C PRO A 306 -13.36 0.35 -7.99
N LEU A 307 -12.17 0.12 -7.45
CA LEU A 307 -11.88 0.42 -6.05
C LEU A 307 -12.00 1.91 -5.74
N ALA A 308 -11.70 2.77 -6.72
CA ALA A 308 -11.85 4.21 -6.61
C ALA A 308 -13.29 4.67 -6.28
N THR A 309 -14.31 3.85 -6.58
CA THR A 309 -15.71 4.17 -6.28
C THR A 309 -16.17 3.73 -4.90
N ARG A 310 -15.37 2.95 -4.18
CA ARG A 310 -15.69 2.53 -2.81
C ARG A 310 -15.50 3.69 -1.83
N ARG A 311 -16.32 3.71 -0.78
CA ARG A 311 -16.29 4.75 0.23
C ARG A 311 -15.65 4.24 1.53
N LEU A 312 -15.00 5.12 2.28
CA LEU A 312 -14.36 4.80 3.55
C LEU A 312 -15.32 4.12 4.55
N GLY A 313 -16.61 4.49 4.52
CA GLY A 313 -17.65 3.89 5.37
C GLY A 313 -18.01 2.43 5.04
N GLU A 314 -17.56 1.87 3.91
CA GLU A 314 -17.91 0.50 3.49
C GLU A 314 -17.09 -0.60 4.19
N GLY A 315 -16.05 -0.23 4.94
CA GLY A 315 -15.26 -1.17 5.76
C GLY A 315 -14.21 -1.95 4.95
N ARG A 316 -14.01 -3.23 5.29
CA ARG A 316 -12.99 -4.10 4.68
C ARG A 316 -13.40 -4.58 3.30
N THR A 317 -12.40 -4.87 2.45
CA THR A 317 -12.61 -5.43 1.11
C THR A 317 -11.43 -6.29 0.66
N SER A 318 -11.70 -7.18 -0.30
CA SER A 318 -10.65 -7.89 -1.03
C SER A 318 -10.42 -7.20 -2.37
N VAL A 319 -9.18 -7.09 -2.81
CA VAL A 319 -8.77 -6.20 -3.90
C VAL A 319 -7.78 -6.87 -4.84
N ILE A 320 -7.88 -6.52 -6.11
CA ILE A 320 -6.89 -6.79 -7.15
C ILE A 320 -6.35 -5.44 -7.63
N HIS A 321 -5.06 -5.18 -7.41
CA HIS A 321 -4.30 -4.14 -8.07
C HIS A 321 -3.59 -4.78 -9.26
N ALA A 322 -4.03 -4.53 -10.47
CA ALA A 322 -3.53 -5.17 -11.68
C ALA A 322 -2.76 -4.19 -12.57
N ALA A 323 -1.79 -4.72 -13.32
CA ALA A 323 -1.01 -3.93 -14.26
C ALA A 323 -1.83 -3.32 -15.38
N ASN A 324 -2.92 -3.97 -15.79
CA ASN A 324 -3.87 -3.50 -16.79
C ASN A 324 -5.23 -4.20 -16.64
N GLU A 325 -6.20 -3.77 -17.43
CA GLU A 325 -7.58 -4.29 -17.39
C GLU A 325 -7.65 -5.77 -17.80
N SER A 326 -6.90 -6.19 -18.80
CA SER A 326 -6.87 -7.59 -19.25
C SER A 326 -6.44 -8.53 -18.13
N ILE A 327 -5.40 -8.17 -17.38
CA ILE A 327 -4.93 -8.94 -16.22
C ILE A 327 -5.99 -8.95 -15.11
N ALA A 328 -6.63 -7.81 -14.84
CA ALA A 328 -7.69 -7.72 -13.82
C ALA A 328 -8.84 -8.70 -14.13
N LEU A 329 -9.31 -8.72 -15.38
CA LEU A 329 -10.39 -9.62 -15.82
C LEU A 329 -9.99 -11.11 -15.70
N GLN A 330 -8.77 -11.45 -16.06
CA GLN A 330 -8.27 -12.81 -15.89
C GLN A 330 -8.22 -13.24 -14.42
N LEU A 331 -7.86 -12.33 -13.50
CA LEU A 331 -7.82 -12.61 -12.07
C LEU A 331 -9.22 -12.69 -11.46
N LEU A 332 -10.16 -11.84 -11.88
CA LEU A 332 -11.56 -11.93 -11.48
C LEU A 332 -12.18 -13.27 -11.84
N ALA A 333 -11.91 -13.78 -13.03
CA ALA A 333 -12.36 -15.12 -13.43
C ALA A 333 -11.79 -16.23 -12.52
N ARG A 334 -10.58 -16.04 -11.96
CA ARG A 334 -9.99 -16.98 -11.00
C ARG A 334 -10.59 -16.84 -9.60
N VAL A 335 -10.90 -15.62 -9.18
CA VAL A 335 -11.63 -15.37 -7.93
C VAL A 335 -13.00 -16.06 -7.98
N GLU A 336 -13.74 -15.89 -9.07
CA GLU A 336 -15.03 -16.54 -9.25
C GLU A 336 -14.91 -18.08 -9.21
N ARG A 337 -13.91 -18.63 -9.88
CA ARG A 337 -13.62 -20.07 -9.84
C ARG A 337 -13.24 -20.55 -8.43
N ALA A 338 -12.45 -19.77 -7.68
CA ALA A 338 -12.09 -20.09 -6.30
C ALA A 338 -13.32 -20.08 -5.38
N ARG A 339 -14.23 -19.12 -5.57
CA ARG A 339 -15.49 -19.04 -4.81
C ARG A 339 -16.43 -20.21 -5.12
N SER A 340 -16.47 -20.67 -6.38
CA SER A 340 -17.37 -21.76 -6.80
C SER A 340 -16.93 -23.16 -6.37
N ARG A 341 -15.63 -23.38 -6.20
CA ARG A 341 -15.08 -24.69 -5.87
C ARG A 341 -15.21 -25.09 -4.40
N GLY A 342 -15.49 -24.13 -3.52
CA GLY A 342 -15.46 -24.39 -2.08
C GLY A 342 -14.05 -24.71 -1.56
N PRO A 343 -13.88 -24.89 -0.24
CA PRO A 343 -12.55 -25.00 0.37
C PRO A 343 -11.79 -26.31 0.10
N TRP A 344 -12.41 -27.32 -0.52
CA TRP A 344 -11.83 -28.68 -0.58
C TRP A 344 -12.21 -29.52 -1.81
N GLN A 345 -12.54 -28.91 -2.95
CA GLN A 345 -12.74 -29.65 -4.20
C GLN A 345 -11.54 -29.55 -5.13
#